data_607f42ac525488060247aee48df5b096
#
_entry.id   607f42ac525488060247aee48df5b096
#
_cell.length_a   1.000
_cell.length_b   1.000
_cell.length_c   1.000
_cell.angle_alpha   90.00
_cell.angle_beta   90.00
_cell.angle_gamma   90.00
#
_symmetry.space_group_name_H-M   'P 1'
#
loop_
_entity.id
_entity.type
_entity.pdbx_description
1 polymer ?
#
loop_
_entity_poly.entity_id
_entity_poly.type
_entity_poly.pdbx_seq_one_letter_code
_entity_poly.pdbx_strand_id
1 'polypeptide(L)'
;MVKSFRDLDVWHLSVELAETVYRITARFPKSELFALSSQMRRAAVSIPSNIAEGRARDSTREFLHFLAISRGSLAELETQLELAIRLDYTDSELDAARSQSEVLGKKLSRLHSSIRSKLPTTKPSPQSPAPNP
;
A
#
# COMPACT_ATOMS: atom_id res chain seq x y z
N MET A 1 -14.71 -13.39 -12.19
CA MET A 1 -13.24 -13.48 -12.38
C MET A 1 -12.66 -12.08 -12.57
N VAL A 2 -11.63 -11.78 -11.83
CA VAL A 2 -10.94 -10.49 -11.94
C VAL A 2 -10.16 -10.46 -13.25
N LYS A 3 -10.51 -9.55 -14.16
CA LYS A 3 -9.87 -9.42 -15.48
C LYS A 3 -8.92 -8.24 -15.57
N SER A 4 -9.04 -7.30 -14.65
CA SER A 4 -8.29 -6.05 -14.66
C SER A 4 -8.05 -5.60 -13.22
N PHE A 5 -7.03 -4.76 -13.02
CA PHE A 5 -6.83 -4.12 -11.71
C PHE A 5 -8.04 -3.24 -11.32
N ARG A 6 -8.78 -2.75 -12.31
CA ARG A 6 -9.97 -1.92 -12.05
C ARG A 6 -11.11 -2.70 -11.39
N ASP A 7 -11.05 -4.03 -11.40
CA ASP A 7 -12.03 -4.88 -10.72
C ASP A 7 -11.66 -5.13 -9.26
N LEU A 8 -10.49 -4.68 -8.84
CA LEU A 8 -10.02 -4.89 -7.47
C LEU A 8 -10.48 -3.77 -6.55
N ASP A 9 -11.18 -4.14 -5.48
CA ASP A 9 -11.63 -3.21 -4.44
C ASP A 9 -10.46 -2.43 -3.83
N VAL A 10 -9.34 -3.12 -3.59
CA VAL A 10 -8.14 -2.48 -3.01
C VAL A 10 -7.56 -1.40 -3.94
N TRP A 11 -7.70 -1.54 -5.24
CA TRP A 11 -7.25 -0.50 -6.15
C TRP A 11 -8.10 0.76 -6.00
N HIS A 12 -9.42 0.61 -5.99
CA HIS A 12 -10.33 1.75 -5.81
C HIS A 12 -10.11 2.45 -4.47
N LEU A 13 -10.00 1.67 -3.39
CA LEU A 13 -9.75 2.21 -2.06
C LEU A 13 -8.42 2.95 -1.98
N SER A 14 -7.39 2.44 -2.65
CA SER A 14 -6.08 3.08 -2.64
C SER A 14 -6.07 4.37 -3.46
N VAL A 15 -6.82 4.44 -4.55
CA VAL A 15 -6.98 5.68 -5.32
C VAL A 15 -7.72 6.72 -4.49
N GLU A 16 -8.78 6.35 -3.81
CA GLU A 16 -9.52 7.26 -2.91
C GLU A 16 -8.61 7.79 -1.80
N LEU A 17 -7.78 6.92 -1.21
CA LEU A 17 -6.83 7.34 -0.20
C LEU A 17 -5.82 8.34 -0.76
N ALA A 18 -5.32 8.11 -1.98
CA ALA A 18 -4.40 9.04 -2.63
C ALA A 18 -5.05 10.40 -2.85
N GLU A 19 -6.32 10.43 -3.27
CA GLU A 19 -7.05 11.69 -3.42
C GLU A 19 -7.14 12.43 -2.08
N THR A 20 -7.47 11.72 -1.01
CA THR A 20 -7.53 12.30 0.34
C THR A 20 -6.18 12.88 0.74
N VAL A 21 -5.10 12.16 0.48
CA VAL A 21 -3.74 12.61 0.81
C VAL A 21 -3.40 13.88 0.03
N TYR A 22 -3.77 13.97 -1.24
CA TYR A 22 -3.54 15.19 -2.02
C TYR A 22 -4.28 16.39 -1.43
N ARG A 23 -5.54 16.20 -1.00
CA ARG A 23 -6.31 17.27 -0.37
C ARG A 23 -5.70 17.72 0.94
N ILE A 24 -5.31 16.77 1.80
CA ILE A 24 -4.72 17.07 3.09
C ILE A 24 -3.40 17.83 2.92
N THR A 25 -2.52 17.32 2.09
CA THR A 25 -1.18 17.89 1.91
C THR A 25 -1.21 19.25 1.23
N ALA A 26 -2.25 19.55 0.44
CA ALA A 26 -2.44 20.87 -0.13
C ALA A 26 -2.69 21.93 0.95
N ARG A 27 -3.15 21.52 2.14
CA ARG A 27 -3.41 22.39 3.27
C ARG A 27 -2.30 22.39 4.31
N PHE A 28 -1.23 21.62 4.10
CA PHE A 28 -0.06 21.63 4.96
C PHE A 28 0.73 22.94 4.80
N PRO A 29 1.56 23.28 5.77
CA PRO A 29 2.46 24.44 5.61
C PRO A 29 3.26 24.32 4.32
N LYS A 30 3.45 25.47 3.64
CA LYS A 30 4.20 25.50 2.37
C LYS A 30 5.63 24.99 2.50
N SER A 31 6.21 25.12 3.70
CA SER A 31 7.53 24.58 4.00
C SER A 31 7.63 23.07 3.84
N GLU A 32 6.50 22.35 3.87
CA GLU A 32 6.47 20.91 3.70
C GLU A 32 6.30 20.47 2.23
N LEU A 33 6.13 21.40 1.31
CA LEU A 33 5.82 21.06 -0.08
C LEU A 33 6.85 20.10 -0.70
N PHE A 34 8.13 20.32 -0.44
CA PHE A 34 9.20 19.48 -0.96
C PHE A 34 9.75 18.48 0.09
N ALA A 35 9.05 18.32 1.19
CA ALA A 35 9.42 17.41 2.26
C ALA A 35 8.26 16.45 2.54
N LEU A 36 7.56 16.62 3.66
CA LEU A 36 6.51 15.68 4.08
C LEU A 36 5.39 15.56 3.06
N SER A 37 4.89 16.66 2.51
CA SER A 37 3.82 16.64 1.50
C SER A 37 4.22 15.82 0.28
N SER A 38 5.41 16.05 -0.23
CA SER A 38 5.94 15.32 -1.38
C SER A 38 6.06 13.83 -1.10
N GLN A 39 6.60 13.47 0.06
CA GLN A 39 6.78 12.07 0.45
C GLN A 39 5.44 11.35 0.64
N MET A 40 4.47 12.01 1.25
CA MET A 40 3.14 11.44 1.45
C MET A 40 2.44 11.16 0.14
N ARG A 41 2.52 12.11 -0.80
CA ARG A 41 1.94 11.95 -2.13
C ARG A 41 2.58 10.80 -2.88
N ARG A 42 3.89 10.67 -2.81
CA ARG A 42 4.62 9.58 -3.47
C ARG A 42 4.24 8.22 -2.89
N ALA A 43 4.18 8.11 -1.56
CA ALA A 43 3.76 6.87 -0.90
C ALA A 43 2.33 6.51 -1.28
N ALA A 44 1.42 7.49 -1.25
CA ALA A 44 0.01 7.27 -1.57
C ALA A 44 -0.19 6.78 -3.01
N VAL A 45 0.45 7.42 -3.98
CA VAL A 45 0.35 7.04 -5.40
C VAL A 45 1.00 5.67 -5.66
N SER A 46 2.05 5.33 -4.93
CA SER A 46 2.74 4.05 -5.04
C SER A 46 1.80 2.87 -4.75
N ILE A 47 0.82 3.03 -3.87
CA ILE A 47 -0.08 1.94 -3.51
C ILE A 47 -0.90 1.45 -4.70
N PRO A 48 -1.75 2.28 -5.33
CA PRO A 48 -2.53 1.83 -6.48
C PRO A 48 -1.66 1.49 -7.69
N SER A 49 -0.55 2.20 -7.87
CA SER A 49 0.34 1.95 -8.99
C SER A 49 0.93 0.53 -8.94
N ASN A 50 1.35 0.08 -7.76
CA ASN A 50 1.90 -1.26 -7.59
C ASN A 50 0.83 -2.35 -7.65
N ILE A 51 -0.39 -2.07 -7.18
CA ILE A 51 -1.50 -3.00 -7.34
C ILE A 51 -1.77 -3.22 -8.83
N ALA A 52 -1.85 -2.15 -9.61
CA ALA A 52 -2.09 -2.22 -11.05
C ALA A 52 -0.95 -2.93 -11.78
N GLU A 53 0.29 -2.57 -11.46
CA GLU A 53 1.48 -3.19 -12.03
C GLU A 53 1.48 -4.70 -11.79
N GLY A 54 1.25 -5.10 -10.56
CA GLY A 54 1.26 -6.52 -10.19
C GLY A 54 0.13 -7.29 -10.85
N ARG A 55 -1.05 -6.69 -10.95
CA ARG A 55 -2.20 -7.36 -11.58
C ARG A 55 -2.00 -7.52 -13.09
N ALA A 56 -1.24 -6.62 -13.71
CA ALA A 56 -0.93 -6.68 -15.13
C ALA A 56 0.10 -7.77 -15.48
N ARG A 57 0.80 -8.29 -14.49
CA ARG A 57 1.78 -9.37 -14.69
C ARG A 57 1.05 -10.70 -14.86
N ASP A 58 1.65 -11.61 -15.63
CA ASP A 58 1.07 -12.94 -15.90
C ASP A 58 1.49 -13.98 -14.85
N SER A 59 1.95 -13.56 -13.69
CA SER A 59 2.48 -14.44 -12.67
C SER A 59 1.88 -14.11 -11.32
N THR A 60 1.40 -15.11 -10.62
CA THR A 60 0.90 -14.99 -9.25
C THR A 60 2.01 -14.53 -8.31
N ARG A 61 3.23 -15.02 -8.51
CA ARG A 61 4.38 -14.62 -7.68
C ARG A 61 4.71 -13.16 -7.87
N GLU A 62 4.66 -12.66 -9.10
CA GLU A 62 4.90 -11.24 -9.37
C GLU A 62 3.79 -10.38 -8.78
N PHE A 63 2.54 -10.84 -8.86
CA PHE A 63 1.42 -10.11 -8.25
C PHE A 63 1.64 -9.99 -6.74
N LEU A 64 2.03 -11.08 -6.08
CA LEU A 64 2.34 -11.06 -4.64
C LEU A 64 3.48 -10.09 -4.31
N HIS A 65 4.51 -10.06 -5.16
CA HIS A 65 5.64 -9.15 -5.00
C HIS A 65 5.17 -7.69 -5.01
N PHE A 66 4.35 -7.31 -6.00
CA PHE A 66 3.86 -5.94 -6.12
C PHE A 66 2.85 -5.59 -5.01
N LEU A 67 2.04 -6.54 -4.57
CA LEU A 67 1.17 -6.34 -3.41
C LEU A 67 1.98 -6.08 -2.14
N ALA A 68 3.10 -6.78 -1.98
CA ALA A 68 3.99 -6.55 -0.85
C ALA A 68 4.58 -5.13 -0.89
N ILE A 69 4.95 -4.64 -2.07
CA ILE A 69 5.43 -3.26 -2.23
C ILE A 69 4.32 -2.27 -1.84
N SER A 70 3.08 -2.51 -2.29
CA SER A 70 1.93 -1.66 -1.92
C SER A 70 1.71 -1.62 -0.41
N ARG A 71 1.83 -2.76 0.26
CA ARG A 71 1.71 -2.83 1.72
C ARG A 71 2.80 -2.03 2.42
N GLY A 72 4.02 -2.09 1.89
CA GLY A 72 5.13 -1.29 2.40
C GLY A 72 4.90 0.20 2.23
N SER A 73 4.38 0.61 1.07
CA SER A 73 4.03 2.00 0.80
C SER A 73 2.92 2.49 1.74
N LEU A 74 1.95 1.63 2.04
CA LEU A 74 0.88 1.96 2.98
C LEU A 74 1.45 2.16 4.39
N ALA A 75 2.35 1.29 4.84
CA ALA A 75 3.00 1.43 6.15
C ALA A 75 3.79 2.74 6.23
N GLU A 76 4.46 3.11 5.15
CA GLU A 76 5.17 4.38 5.06
C GLU A 76 4.20 5.56 5.18
N LEU A 77 3.08 5.51 4.45
CA LEU A 77 2.06 6.55 4.51
C LEU A 77 1.44 6.65 5.92
N GLU A 78 1.16 5.52 6.56
CA GLU A 78 0.61 5.52 7.92
C GLU A 78 1.58 6.18 8.91
N THR A 79 2.87 5.93 8.73
CA THR A 79 3.92 6.60 9.54
C THR A 79 3.92 8.10 9.31
N GLN A 80 3.80 8.52 8.06
CA GLN A 80 3.76 9.94 7.70
C GLN A 80 2.50 10.63 8.23
N LEU A 81 1.35 9.95 8.22
CA LEU A 81 0.11 10.46 8.80
C LEU A 81 0.27 10.67 10.31
N GLU A 82 0.89 9.72 10.99
CA GLU A 82 1.17 9.84 12.43
C GLU A 82 2.08 11.04 12.70
N LEU A 83 3.10 11.23 11.87
CA LEU A 83 3.99 12.37 12.00
C LEU A 83 3.24 13.69 11.81
N ALA A 84 2.38 13.78 10.82
CA ALA A 84 1.57 14.98 10.57
C ALA A 84 0.70 15.31 11.78
N ILE A 85 0.10 14.30 12.41
CA ILE A 85 -0.72 14.47 13.59
C ILE A 85 0.13 15.02 14.75
N ARG A 86 1.31 14.46 14.97
CA ARG A 86 2.21 14.90 16.04
C ARG A 86 2.76 16.30 15.81
N LEU A 87 2.85 16.72 14.55
CA LEU A 87 3.26 18.07 14.20
C LEU A 87 2.10 19.07 14.26
N ASP A 88 0.92 18.61 14.70
CA ASP A 88 -0.29 19.42 14.81
C ASP A 88 -0.77 19.98 13.46
N TYR A 89 -0.52 19.28 12.38
CA TYR A 89 -1.10 19.63 11.08
C TYR A 89 -2.55 19.14 11.07
N THR A 90 -3.39 19.80 11.85
CA THR A 90 -4.77 19.39 12.07
C THR A 90 -5.62 19.64 10.83
N ASP A 91 -6.33 18.60 10.42
CA ASP A 91 -7.26 18.66 9.31
C ASP A 91 -8.32 17.58 9.57
N SER A 92 -9.58 17.92 9.32
CA SER A 92 -10.69 16.96 9.53
C SER A 92 -10.53 15.70 8.66
N GLU A 93 -9.88 15.83 7.50
CA GLU A 93 -9.65 14.69 6.62
C GLU A 93 -8.48 13.80 7.05
N LEU A 94 -7.66 14.23 8.02
CA LEU A 94 -6.61 13.35 8.56
C LEU A 94 -7.20 12.10 9.20
N ASP A 95 -8.29 12.24 9.96
CA ASP A 95 -8.97 11.10 10.54
C ASP A 95 -9.57 10.20 9.46
N ALA A 96 -10.12 10.80 8.42
CA ALA A 96 -10.62 10.04 7.27
C ALA A 96 -9.51 9.24 6.61
N ALA A 97 -8.34 9.85 6.40
CA ALA A 97 -7.18 9.16 5.82
C ALA A 97 -6.72 8.00 6.70
N ARG A 98 -6.71 8.17 8.01
CA ARG A 98 -6.35 7.09 8.94
C ARG A 98 -7.31 5.92 8.81
N SER A 99 -8.61 6.18 8.82
CA SER A 99 -9.64 5.15 8.67
C SER A 99 -9.53 4.43 7.33
N GLN A 100 -9.34 5.20 6.25
CA GLN A 100 -9.13 4.63 4.92
C GLN A 100 -7.90 3.73 4.88
N SER A 101 -6.80 4.14 5.52
CA SER A 101 -5.57 3.36 5.60
C SER A 101 -5.78 2.04 6.34
N GLU A 102 -6.51 2.07 7.44
CA GLU A 102 -6.79 0.85 8.22
C GLU A 102 -7.62 -0.15 7.44
N VAL A 103 -8.68 0.31 6.78
CA VAL A 103 -9.53 -0.54 5.95
C VAL A 103 -8.73 -1.14 4.81
N LEU A 104 -7.96 -0.31 4.11
CA LEU A 104 -7.13 -0.74 2.99
C LEU A 104 -6.09 -1.76 3.44
N GLY A 105 -5.44 -1.52 4.58
CA GLY A 105 -4.43 -2.42 5.11
C GLY A 105 -4.98 -3.81 5.39
N LYS A 106 -6.15 -3.89 5.99
CA LYS A 106 -6.82 -5.18 6.25
C LYS A 106 -7.15 -5.91 4.96
N LYS A 107 -7.68 -5.19 3.98
CA LYS A 107 -8.06 -5.78 2.69
C LYS A 107 -6.87 -6.22 1.87
N LEU A 108 -5.79 -5.44 1.87
CA LEU A 108 -4.53 -5.82 1.19
C LEU A 108 -3.93 -7.07 1.83
N SER A 109 -3.94 -7.16 3.15
CA SER A 109 -3.42 -8.33 3.86
C SER A 109 -4.24 -9.58 3.53
N ARG A 110 -5.56 -9.46 3.49
CA ARG A 110 -6.45 -10.58 3.14
C ARG A 110 -6.23 -11.03 1.69
N LEU A 111 -6.11 -10.06 0.77
CA LEU A 111 -5.86 -10.36 -0.64
C LEU A 111 -4.52 -11.07 -0.81
N HIS A 112 -3.48 -10.54 -0.16
CA HIS A 112 -2.14 -11.13 -0.20
C HIS A 112 -2.16 -12.57 0.30
N SER A 113 -2.79 -12.81 1.45
CA SER A 113 -2.91 -14.14 2.04
C SER A 113 -3.71 -15.09 1.14
N SER A 114 -4.81 -14.61 0.57
CA SER A 114 -5.66 -15.40 -0.31
C SER A 114 -4.90 -15.86 -1.55
N ILE A 115 -4.16 -14.95 -2.18
CA ILE A 115 -3.38 -15.26 -3.38
C ILE A 115 -2.23 -16.18 -3.03
N ARG A 116 -1.55 -15.92 -1.92
CA ARG A 116 -0.43 -16.74 -1.46
C ARG A 116 -0.85 -18.18 -1.21
N SER A 117 -2.03 -18.41 -0.67
CA SER A 117 -2.55 -19.74 -0.39
C SER A 117 -2.78 -20.56 -1.65
N LYS A 118 -2.90 -19.91 -2.82
CA LYS A 118 -3.11 -20.57 -4.10
C LYS A 118 -1.81 -21.02 -4.75
N LEU A 119 -0.66 -20.59 -4.21
CA LEU A 119 0.63 -21.05 -4.71
C LEU A 119 0.90 -22.46 -4.20
N PRO A 120 1.52 -23.33 -5.05
CA PRO A 120 1.93 -24.64 -4.57
C PRO A 120 2.96 -24.49 -3.45
N THR A 121 2.76 -25.28 -2.38
CA THR A 121 3.74 -25.35 -1.30
C THR A 121 4.98 -26.06 -1.83
N THR A 122 6.07 -25.33 -1.96
CA THR A 122 7.37 -25.94 -2.20
C THR A 122 7.88 -26.45 -0.86
N LYS A 123 7.84 -27.78 -0.71
CA LYS A 123 8.58 -28.40 0.40
C LYS A 123 10.06 -28.12 0.16
N PRO A 124 10.79 -27.70 1.20
CA PRO A 124 12.24 -27.61 1.04
C PRO A 124 12.77 -28.97 0.63
N SER A 125 13.57 -28.98 -0.44
CA SER A 125 14.22 -30.20 -0.88
C SER A 125 15.07 -30.78 0.25
N PRO A 126 15.01 -32.11 0.46
CA PRO A 126 15.92 -32.72 1.45
C PRO A 126 17.40 -32.48 1.15
N GLN A 127 17.72 -32.09 -0.08
CA GLN A 127 19.08 -31.78 -0.47
C GLN A 127 19.45 -30.30 -0.28
N SER A 128 18.51 -29.50 0.24
CA SER A 128 18.83 -28.13 0.58
C SER A 128 19.11 -28.06 2.08
N PRO A 129 20.27 -28.46 2.52
CA PRO A 129 20.58 -28.33 3.93
C PRO A 129 20.59 -26.86 4.28
N ALA A 130 20.05 -26.53 5.45
CA ALA A 130 20.24 -25.22 5.99
C ALA A 130 21.72 -24.90 5.93
N PRO A 131 22.11 -23.69 5.49
CA PRO A 131 23.54 -23.36 5.48
C PRO A 131 24.07 -23.55 6.87
N ASN A 132 25.10 -24.39 6.96
CA ASN A 132 25.77 -24.58 8.22
C ASN A 132 26.41 -23.26 8.64
N PRO A 133 26.25 -22.88 9.90
CA PRO A 133 26.91 -21.69 10.39
C PRO A 133 28.43 -21.78 10.26
#